data_20dd882c15580e9d743a5cc994188b7e
#
_entry.id   20dd882c15580e9d743a5cc994188b7e
#
_cell.length_a   1.000
_cell.length_b   1.000
_cell.length_c   1.000
_cell.angle_alpha   90.00
_cell.angle_beta   90.00
_cell.angle_gamma   90.00
#
_symmetry.space_group_name_H-M   'P 1'
#
loop_
_entity.id
_entity.type
_entity.pdbx_description
1 polymer ?
#
loop_
_entity_poly.entity_id
_entity_poly.type
_entity_poly.pdbx_seq_one_letter_code
_entity_poly.pdbx_strand_id
1 'polypeptide(L)'
;MTEKISHPINGSRRGLPKNNSKGWINIKGANANNLNDLEVNIPIGRLTVLTGVSGSGKSSFMRGVLKPAFDAKLNQKNNKNTIKTWKSIKGAEQFSAVYEVDQTPIGKTSRSTPATYVKVFDEIRKLFSIVPESRVRGYEPGHFSFNTAGGRCEECGGNGQIKLEMNFLPTTWVQCEECKGARYNTATLEIFLNGKNIADVMDMSVTDACEFFKAHPKIITTLELLRDTGLGYLSLGQPSTTLSGGEAQRIKLVAEIRKGQSRTRNAIMKGKTGRNANLYLIEEPTIGLHQSDVVNLIGVLHALVDEGHTVVVIEHNLSVMAEADFMIDMGPEAGPRGGTITAKGTPEINKNISTIREEFDPIQYHDELLTRLAEIKAQKDELKTEEDS
;
A
#
# COMPACT_ATOMS: atom_id res chain seq x y z
N MET A 1 19.87 33.79 -0.96
CA MET A 1 19.72 32.56 -0.16
C MET A 1 18.34 32.01 -0.48
N THR A 2 18.26 30.96 -1.26
CA THR A 2 16.98 30.29 -1.56
C THR A 2 16.54 29.59 -0.27
N GLU A 3 15.50 30.09 0.35
CA GLU A 3 14.83 29.38 1.48
C GLU A 3 14.53 27.95 1.04
N LYS A 4 15.06 26.99 1.81
CA LYS A 4 14.74 25.58 1.63
C LYS A 4 13.30 25.41 2.09
N ILE A 5 12.39 25.33 1.14
CA ILE A 5 11.00 24.98 1.45
C ILE A 5 11.00 23.56 2.00
N SER A 6 10.49 23.40 3.21
CA SER A 6 10.38 22.13 3.89
C SER A 6 9.16 21.36 3.42
N HIS A 7 9.18 20.02 3.51
CA HIS A 7 7.97 19.22 3.41
C HIS A 7 7.00 19.62 4.54
N PRO A 8 5.72 19.85 4.30
CA PRO A 8 4.77 20.24 5.33
C PRO A 8 4.69 19.23 6.49
N ILE A 9 4.88 17.93 6.22
CA ILE A 9 4.79 16.85 7.20
C ILE A 9 6.16 16.33 7.59
N ASN A 10 7.06 16.14 6.62
CA ASN A 10 8.37 15.49 6.82
C ASN A 10 9.52 16.48 7.08
N GLY A 11 9.25 17.75 7.24
CA GLY A 11 10.21 18.79 7.62
C GLY A 11 11.10 19.28 6.48
N SER A 12 12.13 18.58 6.06
CA SER A 12 13.05 19.04 5.02
C SER A 12 12.98 18.24 3.74
N ARG A 13 12.77 18.92 2.59
CA ARG A 13 12.76 18.27 1.28
C ARG A 13 14.14 17.69 0.95
N ARG A 14 14.16 16.46 0.46
CA ARG A 14 15.39 15.78 0.04
C ARG A 14 15.93 16.43 -1.23
N GLY A 15 17.20 16.81 -1.23
CA GLY A 15 17.85 17.37 -2.42
C GLY A 15 17.86 16.38 -3.58
N LEU A 16 17.67 16.87 -4.80
CA LEU A 16 17.74 16.04 -6.01
C LEU A 16 19.16 15.49 -6.23
N PRO A 17 19.31 14.28 -6.79
CA PRO A 17 20.62 13.76 -7.16
C PRO A 17 21.34 14.68 -8.14
N LYS A 18 22.66 14.80 -8.04
CA LYS A 18 23.46 15.50 -9.03
C LYS A 18 23.19 14.93 -10.42
N ASN A 19 23.29 15.78 -11.45
CA ASN A 19 22.90 15.48 -12.84
C ASN A 19 23.87 14.49 -13.52
N ASN A 20 24.14 13.34 -12.85
CA ASN A 20 24.89 12.24 -13.38
C ASN A 20 23.99 11.00 -13.48
N SER A 21 24.32 10.09 -14.40
CA SER A 21 23.52 8.90 -14.72
C SER A 21 23.26 7.95 -13.54
N LYS A 22 23.97 8.07 -12.43
CA LYS A 22 23.87 7.15 -11.27
C LYS A 22 22.74 7.48 -10.30
N GLY A 23 22.23 8.70 -10.32
CA GLY A 23 21.15 9.14 -9.41
C GLY A 23 19.77 9.18 -10.06
N TRP A 24 19.63 8.74 -11.31
CA TRP A 24 18.41 8.86 -12.08
C TRP A 24 18.04 7.59 -12.83
N ILE A 25 16.76 7.30 -12.89
CA ILE A 25 16.16 6.38 -13.85
C ILE A 25 15.91 7.21 -15.12
N ASN A 26 16.54 6.81 -16.23
CA ASN A 26 16.37 7.52 -17.51
C ASN A 26 15.67 6.58 -18.48
N ILE A 27 14.51 6.94 -18.97
CA ILE A 27 13.73 6.25 -19.97
C ILE A 27 13.67 7.12 -21.22
N LYS A 28 13.98 6.53 -22.37
CA LYS A 28 13.92 7.19 -23.66
C LYS A 28 13.04 6.43 -24.63
N GLY A 29 12.28 7.16 -25.40
CA GLY A 29 11.45 6.61 -26.44
C GLY A 29 10.26 5.84 -25.93
N ALA A 30 9.64 6.34 -24.85
CA ALA A 30 8.42 5.75 -24.31
C ALA A 30 7.26 5.95 -25.29
N ASN A 31 6.65 4.83 -25.73
CA ASN A 31 5.62 4.80 -26.78
C ASN A 31 4.59 3.72 -26.44
N ALA A 32 3.73 3.99 -25.48
CA ALA A 32 2.62 3.14 -25.08
C ALA A 32 1.32 3.96 -25.17
N ASN A 33 0.29 3.42 -25.82
CA ASN A 33 -0.99 4.09 -26.02
C ASN A 33 -0.83 5.49 -26.65
N ASN A 34 -1.13 6.55 -25.90
CA ASN A 34 -1.02 7.94 -26.34
C ASN A 34 0.35 8.58 -26.10
N LEU A 35 1.35 7.86 -25.59
CA LEU A 35 2.69 8.40 -25.39
C LEU A 35 3.44 8.53 -26.71
N ASN A 36 4.07 9.70 -26.93
CA ASN A 36 4.76 10.05 -28.17
C ASN A 36 6.27 10.19 -27.93
N ASP A 37 7.03 9.10 -28.05
CA ASP A 37 8.51 9.06 -27.94
C ASP A 37 9.06 9.82 -26.73
N LEU A 38 8.39 9.64 -25.57
CA LEU A 38 8.60 10.41 -24.35
C LEU A 38 9.97 10.11 -23.72
N GLU A 39 10.67 11.17 -23.28
CA GLU A 39 11.88 11.05 -22.45
C GLU A 39 11.58 11.46 -21.01
N VAL A 40 11.76 10.51 -20.07
CA VAL A 40 11.45 10.70 -18.65
C VAL A 40 12.66 10.41 -17.79
N ASN A 41 12.94 11.31 -16.83
CA ASN A 41 13.98 11.13 -15.82
C ASN A 41 13.32 11.14 -14.44
N ILE A 42 13.53 10.07 -13.65
CA ILE A 42 12.98 9.94 -12.30
C ILE A 42 14.15 9.84 -11.31
N PRO A 43 14.20 10.67 -10.25
CA PRO A 43 15.28 10.63 -9.27
C PRO A 43 15.18 9.39 -8.40
N ILE A 44 16.30 8.69 -8.20
CA ILE A 44 16.40 7.50 -7.36
C ILE A 44 16.40 7.89 -5.88
N GLY A 45 15.74 7.10 -5.03
CA GLY A 45 15.63 7.34 -3.59
C GLY A 45 14.82 8.60 -3.27
N ARG A 46 13.75 8.86 -4.02
CA ARG A 46 12.88 10.04 -3.88
C ARG A 46 11.42 9.66 -4.05
N LEU A 47 10.55 10.49 -3.47
CA LEU A 47 9.12 10.47 -3.75
C LEU A 47 8.85 11.30 -5.01
N THR A 48 8.46 10.63 -6.08
CA THR A 48 8.09 11.27 -7.36
C THR A 48 6.59 11.17 -7.57
N VAL A 49 5.93 12.30 -7.81
CA VAL A 49 4.50 12.35 -8.16
C VAL A 49 4.34 12.58 -9.66
N LEU A 50 3.58 11.69 -10.30
CA LEU A 50 3.08 11.86 -11.67
C LEU A 50 1.70 12.49 -11.58
N THR A 51 1.54 13.69 -12.09
CA THR A 51 0.27 14.43 -12.13
C THR A 51 -0.14 14.79 -13.56
N GLY A 52 -1.29 15.43 -13.73
CA GLY A 52 -1.84 15.84 -15.02
C GLY A 52 -3.28 15.40 -15.20
N VAL A 53 -3.96 15.92 -16.21
CA VAL A 53 -5.38 15.64 -16.48
C VAL A 53 -5.65 14.15 -16.67
N SER A 54 -6.89 13.70 -16.40
CA SER A 54 -7.29 12.32 -16.67
C SER A 54 -7.12 12.00 -18.17
N GLY A 55 -6.57 10.83 -18.50
CA GLY A 55 -6.28 10.44 -19.88
C GLY A 55 -5.00 11.06 -20.49
N SER A 56 -4.20 11.82 -19.73
CA SER A 56 -2.93 12.41 -20.22
C SER A 56 -1.80 11.40 -20.46
N GLY A 57 -1.97 10.13 -20.04
CA GLY A 57 -0.97 9.09 -20.27
C GLY A 57 -0.22 8.62 -19.03
N LYS A 58 -0.56 9.08 -17.82
CA LYS A 58 0.10 8.70 -16.55
C LYS A 58 0.15 7.17 -16.34
N SER A 59 -1.01 6.52 -16.39
CA SER A 59 -1.10 5.05 -16.23
C SER A 59 -0.45 4.33 -17.42
N SER A 60 -0.54 4.88 -18.64
CA SER A 60 0.19 4.35 -19.81
C SER A 60 1.69 4.39 -19.60
N PHE A 61 2.24 5.46 -19.01
CA PHE A 61 3.65 5.54 -18.67
C PHE A 61 4.01 4.55 -17.55
N MET A 62 3.29 4.55 -16.44
CA MET A 62 3.60 3.70 -15.29
C MET A 62 3.49 2.20 -15.61
N ARG A 63 2.34 1.76 -16.16
CA ARG A 63 2.04 0.35 -16.42
C ARG A 63 2.51 -0.11 -17.78
N GLY A 64 2.46 0.76 -18.80
CA GLY A 64 2.81 0.41 -20.17
C GLY A 64 4.30 0.54 -20.51
N VAL A 65 5.05 1.31 -19.73
CA VAL A 65 6.48 1.57 -19.98
C VAL A 65 7.34 1.25 -18.77
N LEU A 66 7.15 1.96 -17.66
CA LEU A 66 8.05 1.90 -16.51
C LEU A 66 8.12 0.50 -15.90
N LYS A 67 6.97 -0.08 -15.55
CA LYS A 67 6.89 -1.43 -14.98
C LYS A 67 7.46 -2.51 -15.92
N PRO A 68 7.05 -2.61 -17.20
CA PRO A 68 7.60 -3.61 -18.13
C PRO A 68 9.11 -3.42 -18.38
N ALA A 69 9.61 -2.17 -18.43
CA ALA A 69 11.02 -1.90 -18.61
C ALA A 69 11.87 -2.40 -17.44
N PHE A 70 11.38 -2.25 -16.19
CA PHE A 70 12.02 -2.80 -15.01
C PHE A 70 11.94 -4.33 -14.98
N ASP A 71 10.78 -4.92 -15.28
CA ASP A 71 10.61 -6.38 -15.33
C ASP A 71 11.56 -6.99 -16.37
N ALA A 72 11.70 -6.40 -17.54
CA ALA A 72 12.63 -6.86 -18.56
C ALA A 72 14.10 -6.78 -18.11
N LYS A 73 14.47 -5.79 -17.30
CA LYS A 73 15.84 -5.60 -16.82
C LYS A 73 16.18 -6.47 -15.62
N LEU A 74 15.21 -6.67 -14.71
CA LEU A 74 15.40 -7.44 -13.46
C LEU A 74 15.22 -8.94 -13.67
N ASN A 75 14.27 -9.36 -14.56
CA ASN A 75 13.89 -10.74 -14.81
C ASN A 75 14.37 -11.23 -16.18
N GLN A 76 15.67 -11.14 -16.48
CA GLN A 76 16.27 -11.46 -17.80
C GLN A 76 15.91 -12.84 -18.38
N LYS A 77 15.36 -13.77 -17.57
CA LYS A 77 15.11 -15.16 -17.97
C LYS A 77 13.76 -15.40 -18.69
N ASN A 78 12.79 -14.48 -18.64
CA ASN A 78 11.39 -14.79 -19.06
C ASN A 78 10.78 -13.89 -20.14
N ASN A 79 11.54 -12.99 -20.82
CA ASN A 79 10.92 -11.95 -21.64
C ASN A 79 11.19 -12.08 -23.17
N LYS A 80 10.92 -13.25 -23.76
CA LYS A 80 10.97 -13.38 -25.24
C LYS A 80 9.76 -12.76 -25.97
N ASN A 81 8.65 -12.45 -25.26
CA ASN A 81 7.38 -11.99 -25.85
C ASN A 81 6.88 -10.61 -25.38
N THR A 82 7.70 -9.82 -24.67
CA THR A 82 7.25 -8.48 -24.24
C THR A 82 7.42 -7.50 -25.40
N ILE A 83 6.32 -6.90 -25.86
CA ILE A 83 6.35 -5.77 -26.79
C ILE A 83 7.04 -4.62 -26.10
N LYS A 84 8.20 -4.21 -26.61
CA LYS A 84 8.95 -3.08 -26.04
C LYS A 84 8.27 -1.76 -26.42
N THR A 85 7.77 -1.07 -25.43
CA THR A 85 7.17 0.26 -25.54
C THR A 85 8.14 1.39 -25.18
N TRP A 86 9.45 1.10 -25.18
CA TRP A 86 10.54 2.06 -24.90
C TRP A 86 11.77 1.72 -25.74
N LYS A 87 12.59 2.72 -26.06
CA LYS A 87 13.87 2.51 -26.77
C LYS A 87 14.98 2.07 -25.82
N SER A 88 15.17 2.78 -24.69
CA SER A 88 16.17 2.44 -23.71
C SER A 88 15.77 2.81 -22.27
N ILE A 89 16.33 2.05 -21.30
CA ILE A 89 16.24 2.37 -19.86
C ILE A 89 17.62 2.27 -19.24
N LYS A 90 17.98 3.26 -18.40
CA LYS A 90 19.19 3.28 -17.56
C LYS A 90 18.80 3.51 -16.11
N GLY A 91 19.60 3.03 -15.17
CA GLY A 91 19.37 3.18 -13.73
C GLY A 91 18.55 2.04 -13.10
N ALA A 92 17.85 1.23 -13.89
CA ALA A 92 17.06 0.08 -13.38
C ALA A 92 17.94 -1.00 -12.74
N GLU A 93 19.20 -1.08 -13.12
CA GLU A 93 20.19 -2.00 -12.55
C GLU A 93 20.52 -1.76 -11.08
N GLN A 94 20.12 -0.63 -10.53
CA GLN A 94 20.33 -0.28 -9.12
C GLN A 94 19.27 -0.85 -8.19
N PHE A 95 18.23 -1.46 -8.74
CA PHE A 95 17.08 -1.98 -7.99
C PHE A 95 17.10 -3.49 -7.85
N SER A 96 16.52 -3.98 -6.75
CA SER A 96 16.32 -5.41 -6.48
C SER A 96 14.97 -5.92 -6.97
N ALA A 97 13.94 -5.08 -6.92
CA ALA A 97 12.59 -5.42 -7.34
C ALA A 97 11.79 -4.17 -7.72
N VAL A 98 10.71 -4.39 -8.48
CA VAL A 98 9.65 -3.41 -8.72
C VAL A 98 8.33 -3.97 -8.20
N TYR A 99 7.61 -3.15 -7.45
CA TYR A 99 6.30 -3.46 -6.88
C TYR A 99 5.27 -2.51 -7.45
N GLU A 100 4.20 -3.08 -7.99
CA GLU A 100 3.05 -2.33 -8.46
C GLU A 100 1.89 -2.52 -7.50
N VAL A 101 1.26 -1.43 -7.11
CA VAL A 101 0.11 -1.41 -6.19
C VAL A 101 -1.07 -0.78 -6.91
N ASP A 102 -2.01 -1.63 -7.28
CA ASP A 102 -3.21 -1.28 -8.04
C ASP A 102 -4.50 -1.50 -7.23
N GLN A 103 -5.63 -1.06 -7.76
CA GLN A 103 -6.95 -1.15 -7.13
C GLN A 103 -7.68 -2.48 -7.39
N THR A 104 -7.03 -3.48 -8.00
CA THR A 104 -7.67 -4.78 -8.21
C THR A 104 -7.96 -5.47 -6.87
N PRO A 105 -9.03 -6.26 -6.75
CA PRO A 105 -9.35 -6.98 -5.51
C PRO A 105 -8.20 -7.86 -5.01
N ILE A 106 -8.01 -7.95 -3.68
CA ILE A 106 -6.99 -8.81 -3.05
C ILE A 106 -7.37 -10.31 -3.05
N GLY A 107 -8.59 -10.63 -3.44
CA GLY A 107 -9.09 -11.99 -3.56
C GLY A 107 -10.47 -12.02 -4.17
N LYS A 108 -10.90 -13.20 -4.63
CA LYS A 108 -12.20 -13.42 -5.27
C LYS A 108 -13.20 -14.12 -4.36
N THR A 109 -12.82 -14.49 -3.16
CA THR A 109 -13.65 -15.28 -2.23
C THR A 109 -13.67 -14.66 -0.85
N SER A 110 -14.70 -14.98 -0.05
CA SER A 110 -14.83 -14.59 1.36
C SER A 110 -13.72 -15.13 2.27
N ARG A 111 -12.92 -16.08 1.79
CA ARG A 111 -11.77 -16.65 2.52
C ARG A 111 -10.51 -15.80 2.45
N SER A 112 -10.45 -14.86 1.52
CA SER A 112 -9.39 -13.86 1.50
C SER A 112 -9.77 -12.72 2.43
N THR A 113 -8.92 -12.39 3.40
CA THR A 113 -9.13 -11.32 4.39
C THR A 113 -7.87 -10.46 4.49
N PRO A 114 -7.95 -9.23 5.06
CA PRO A 114 -6.76 -8.41 5.30
C PRO A 114 -5.66 -9.20 6.01
N ALA A 115 -5.97 -9.87 7.13
CA ALA A 115 -5.00 -10.61 7.91
C ALA A 115 -4.32 -11.76 7.14
N THR A 116 -5.06 -12.47 6.27
CA THR A 116 -4.50 -13.55 5.45
C THR A 116 -3.63 -13.01 4.33
N TYR A 117 -4.03 -11.90 3.71
CA TYR A 117 -3.31 -11.32 2.60
C TYR A 117 -1.95 -10.74 3.01
N VAL A 118 -1.90 -9.99 4.11
CA VAL A 118 -0.63 -9.49 4.67
C VAL A 118 0.13 -10.54 5.47
N LYS A 119 -0.38 -11.79 5.56
CA LYS A 119 0.22 -12.95 6.25
C LYS A 119 0.44 -12.75 7.76
N VAL A 120 -0.25 -11.80 8.38
CA VAL A 120 -0.23 -11.66 9.84
C VAL A 120 -1.01 -12.79 10.52
N PHE A 121 -2.02 -13.33 9.85
CA PHE A 121 -2.80 -14.47 10.34
C PHE A 121 -1.97 -15.73 10.58
N ASP A 122 -0.88 -15.94 9.81
CA ASP A 122 0.02 -17.07 10.02
C ASP A 122 0.74 -17.00 11.38
N GLU A 123 1.13 -15.80 11.82
CA GLU A 123 1.74 -15.59 13.14
C GLU A 123 0.68 -15.68 14.26
N ILE A 124 -0.54 -15.17 14.04
CA ILE A 124 -1.65 -15.31 15.00
C ILE A 124 -1.97 -16.79 15.25
N ARG A 125 -2.09 -17.61 14.20
CA ARG A 125 -2.35 -19.05 14.32
C ARG A 125 -1.25 -19.77 15.11
N LYS A 126 0.02 -19.38 14.94
CA LYS A 126 1.13 -19.91 15.74
C LYS A 126 0.96 -19.58 17.22
N LEU A 127 0.53 -18.36 17.56
CA LEU A 127 0.28 -18.03 18.97
C LEU A 127 -0.82 -18.90 19.57
N PHE A 128 -1.93 -19.10 18.87
CA PHE A 128 -3.00 -19.97 19.34
C PHE A 128 -2.53 -21.43 19.52
N SER A 129 -1.66 -21.93 18.66
CA SER A 129 -1.16 -23.31 18.76
C SER A 129 -0.21 -23.56 19.96
N ILE A 130 0.40 -22.51 20.51
CA ILE A 130 1.28 -22.64 21.68
C ILE A 130 0.59 -22.43 23.02
N VAL A 131 -0.69 -22.04 23.03
CA VAL A 131 -1.51 -21.97 24.25
C VAL A 131 -1.51 -23.35 24.91
N PRO A 132 -1.41 -23.45 26.26
CA PRO A 132 -1.34 -24.74 26.96
C PRO A 132 -2.43 -25.73 26.57
N GLU A 133 -3.66 -25.26 26.46
CA GLU A 133 -4.81 -26.09 26.08
C GLU A 133 -4.72 -26.63 24.64
N SER A 134 -4.22 -25.81 23.70
CA SER A 134 -3.94 -26.27 22.33
C SER A 134 -2.92 -27.40 22.30
N ARG A 135 -1.87 -27.29 23.11
CA ARG A 135 -0.83 -28.31 23.20
C ARG A 135 -1.37 -29.62 23.77
N VAL A 136 -2.22 -29.56 24.82
CA VAL A 136 -2.88 -30.75 25.40
C VAL A 136 -3.76 -31.45 24.38
N ARG A 137 -4.49 -30.68 23.55
CA ARG A 137 -5.37 -31.19 22.48
C ARG A 137 -4.62 -31.56 21.20
N GLY A 138 -3.30 -31.29 21.10
CA GLY A 138 -2.50 -31.56 19.90
C GLY A 138 -2.84 -30.64 18.72
N TYR A 139 -3.32 -29.40 18.98
CA TYR A 139 -3.73 -28.47 17.94
C TYR A 139 -2.52 -27.73 17.37
N GLU A 140 -2.24 -27.98 16.09
CA GLU A 140 -1.22 -27.29 15.33
C GLU A 140 -1.71 -25.96 14.73
N PRO A 141 -0.84 -25.07 14.20
CA PRO A 141 -1.26 -23.82 13.56
C PRO A 141 -2.27 -23.99 12.42
N GLY A 142 -2.27 -25.15 11.76
CA GLY A 142 -3.25 -25.52 10.73
C GLY A 142 -4.68 -25.65 11.25
N HIS A 143 -4.84 -26.09 12.49
CA HIS A 143 -6.14 -26.21 13.15
C HIS A 143 -6.88 -24.87 13.30
N PHE A 144 -6.14 -23.79 13.51
CA PHE A 144 -6.66 -22.43 13.61
C PHE A 144 -6.84 -21.73 12.25
N SER A 145 -6.88 -22.49 11.15
CA SER A 145 -7.15 -21.98 9.82
C SER A 145 -8.57 -22.30 9.38
N PHE A 146 -9.37 -21.30 9.08
CA PHE A 146 -10.70 -21.51 8.50
C PHE A 146 -10.65 -22.04 7.05
N ASN A 147 -9.47 -22.15 6.46
CA ASN A 147 -9.26 -22.70 5.10
C ASN A 147 -8.89 -24.20 5.12
N THR A 148 -8.57 -24.76 6.30
CA THR A 148 -8.09 -26.14 6.46
C THR A 148 -9.10 -26.94 7.28
N ALA A 149 -9.32 -28.20 6.94
CA ALA A 149 -10.16 -29.10 7.72
C ALA A 149 -9.57 -29.33 9.13
N GLY A 150 -10.43 -29.71 10.08
CA GLY A 150 -10.07 -30.02 11.47
C GLY A 150 -10.54 -28.96 12.47
N GLY A 151 -10.27 -27.68 12.26
CA GLY A 151 -10.71 -26.61 13.16
C GLY A 151 -11.80 -25.70 12.60
N ARG A 152 -12.03 -25.71 11.28
CA ARG A 152 -13.09 -24.94 10.65
C ARG A 152 -14.48 -25.55 10.86
N CYS A 153 -15.51 -24.73 10.72
CA CYS A 153 -16.88 -25.23 10.58
C CYS A 153 -16.99 -26.01 9.27
N GLU A 154 -17.35 -27.27 9.33
CA GLU A 154 -17.46 -28.11 8.13
C GLU A 154 -18.75 -27.83 7.34
N GLU A 155 -19.82 -27.37 7.97
CA GLU A 155 -21.09 -27.02 7.31
C GLU A 155 -20.88 -25.92 6.26
N CYS A 156 -20.26 -24.79 6.62
CA CYS A 156 -19.95 -23.71 5.68
C CYS A 156 -18.55 -23.84 5.05
N GLY A 157 -17.77 -24.88 5.39
CA GLY A 157 -16.40 -25.07 4.94
C GLY A 157 -15.47 -23.90 5.32
N GLY A 158 -15.74 -23.21 6.44
CA GLY A 158 -14.97 -22.05 6.90
C GLY A 158 -15.31 -20.71 6.24
N ASN A 159 -16.38 -20.64 5.46
CA ASN A 159 -16.82 -19.39 4.83
C ASN A 159 -17.60 -18.47 5.80
N GLY A 160 -18.18 -19.01 6.87
CA GLY A 160 -19.11 -18.30 7.76
C GLY A 160 -20.49 -18.09 7.17
N GLN A 161 -20.65 -18.34 5.87
CA GLN A 161 -21.87 -18.15 5.09
C GLN A 161 -22.09 -19.35 4.16
N ILE A 162 -23.34 -19.63 3.84
CA ILE A 162 -23.78 -20.67 2.90
C ILE A 162 -24.37 -19.98 1.67
N LYS A 163 -24.00 -20.47 0.50
CA LYS A 163 -24.52 -19.99 -0.76
C LYS A 163 -25.87 -20.63 -1.04
N LEU A 164 -26.91 -19.83 -1.16
CA LEU A 164 -28.23 -20.27 -1.62
C LEU A 164 -28.37 -19.95 -3.10
N GLU A 165 -28.48 -21.00 -3.92
CA GLU A 165 -28.79 -20.89 -5.35
C GLU A 165 -30.30 -21.04 -5.56
N MET A 166 -30.92 -20.01 -6.09
CA MET A 166 -32.33 -19.99 -6.42
C MET A 166 -32.49 -19.91 -7.94
N ASN A 167 -33.29 -20.79 -8.53
CA ASN A 167 -33.39 -20.97 -9.99
C ASN A 167 -33.76 -19.71 -10.78
N PHE A 168 -34.39 -18.72 -10.15
CA PHE A 168 -34.87 -17.50 -10.83
C PHE A 168 -34.45 -16.20 -10.14
N LEU A 169 -33.67 -16.27 -9.03
CA LEU A 169 -33.21 -15.11 -8.28
C LEU A 169 -31.69 -15.07 -8.22
N PRO A 170 -31.08 -13.90 -8.03
CA PRO A 170 -29.63 -13.81 -7.81
C PRO A 170 -29.20 -14.66 -6.62
N THR A 171 -28.08 -15.32 -6.78
CA THR A 171 -27.44 -16.08 -5.68
C THR A 171 -27.30 -15.22 -4.44
N THR A 172 -27.81 -15.71 -3.30
CA THR A 172 -27.76 -15.02 -2.01
C THR A 172 -26.85 -15.79 -1.05
N TRP A 173 -26.14 -15.05 -0.21
CA TRP A 173 -25.34 -15.61 0.87
C TRP A 173 -26.05 -15.41 2.19
N VAL A 174 -26.28 -16.49 2.94
CA VAL A 174 -26.85 -16.44 4.27
C VAL A 174 -25.85 -16.87 5.31
N GLN A 175 -25.94 -16.33 6.51
CA GLN A 175 -25.09 -16.70 7.62
C GLN A 175 -25.25 -18.20 7.93
N CYS A 176 -24.15 -18.89 8.19
CA CYS A 176 -24.17 -20.28 8.57
C CYS A 176 -24.83 -20.45 9.96
N GLU A 177 -25.86 -21.27 10.06
CA GLU A 177 -26.62 -21.49 11.31
C GLU A 177 -25.76 -22.20 12.36
N GLU A 178 -24.90 -23.11 11.95
CA GLU A 178 -24.03 -23.89 12.84
C GLU A 178 -22.98 -23.01 13.54
N CYS A 179 -22.16 -22.29 12.79
CA CYS A 179 -21.11 -21.46 13.36
C CYS A 179 -21.48 -19.99 13.56
N LYS A 180 -22.68 -19.57 13.17
CA LYS A 180 -23.18 -18.19 13.29
C LYS A 180 -22.18 -17.13 12.77
N GLY A 181 -21.49 -17.47 11.67
CA GLY A 181 -20.49 -16.60 11.06
C GLY A 181 -19.07 -16.74 11.60
N ALA A 182 -18.85 -17.43 12.71
CA ALA A 182 -17.53 -17.57 13.36
C ALA A 182 -16.50 -18.36 12.53
N ARG A 183 -16.92 -19.12 11.51
CA ARG A 183 -16.07 -19.90 10.58
C ARG A 183 -15.39 -21.14 11.19
N TYR A 184 -15.42 -21.33 12.50
CA TYR A 184 -14.77 -22.41 13.23
C TYR A 184 -15.78 -23.33 13.90
N ASN A 185 -15.35 -24.54 14.23
CA ASN A 185 -16.13 -25.43 15.05
C ASN A 185 -16.02 -25.06 16.55
N THR A 186 -16.94 -25.56 17.37
CA THR A 186 -17.02 -25.25 18.80
C THR A 186 -15.73 -25.58 19.54
N ALA A 187 -15.10 -26.71 19.25
CA ALA A 187 -13.88 -27.17 19.93
C ALA A 187 -12.69 -26.19 19.69
N THR A 188 -12.60 -25.59 18.51
CA THR A 188 -11.59 -24.55 18.22
C THR A 188 -11.90 -23.25 18.96
N LEU A 189 -13.17 -22.87 19.08
CA LEU A 189 -13.61 -21.66 19.75
C LEU A 189 -13.45 -21.71 21.29
N GLU A 190 -13.28 -22.89 21.87
CA GLU A 190 -12.94 -23.05 23.29
C GLU A 190 -11.50 -22.69 23.64
N ILE A 191 -10.64 -22.50 22.65
CA ILE A 191 -9.25 -22.09 22.88
C ILE A 191 -9.16 -20.56 23.00
N PHE A 192 -8.65 -20.08 24.13
CA PHE A 192 -8.55 -18.67 24.42
C PHE A 192 -7.09 -18.20 24.55
N LEU A 193 -6.78 -17.09 23.93
CA LEU A 193 -5.54 -16.31 24.08
C LEU A 193 -5.92 -14.97 24.73
N ASN A 194 -5.45 -14.71 25.94
CA ASN A 194 -5.79 -13.49 26.68
C ASN A 194 -7.31 -13.19 26.72
N GLY A 195 -8.13 -14.22 26.93
CA GLY A 195 -9.59 -14.10 27.03
C GLY A 195 -10.33 -13.95 25.70
N LYS A 196 -9.66 -14.06 24.56
CA LYS A 196 -10.26 -14.01 23.23
C LYS A 196 -10.00 -15.30 22.46
N ASN A 197 -11.01 -15.85 21.81
CA ASN A 197 -10.85 -16.97 20.89
C ASN A 197 -10.42 -16.47 19.49
N ILE A 198 -10.15 -17.40 18.57
CA ILE A 198 -9.65 -17.05 17.23
C ILE A 198 -10.67 -16.28 16.39
N ALA A 199 -11.97 -16.50 16.57
CA ALA A 199 -13.01 -15.74 15.86
C ALA A 199 -13.11 -14.32 16.42
N ASP A 200 -13.09 -14.15 17.76
CA ASP A 200 -13.05 -12.82 18.39
C ASP A 200 -11.88 -11.99 17.87
N VAL A 201 -10.69 -12.61 17.74
CA VAL A 201 -9.51 -11.93 17.19
C VAL A 201 -9.69 -11.55 15.73
N MET A 202 -10.34 -12.40 14.94
CA MET A 202 -10.59 -12.07 13.52
C MET A 202 -11.65 -10.97 13.34
N ASP A 203 -12.53 -10.79 14.31
CA ASP A 203 -13.56 -9.74 14.31
C ASP A 203 -13.03 -8.39 14.85
N MET A 204 -11.86 -8.39 15.53
CA MET A 204 -11.24 -7.15 15.99
C MET A 204 -10.94 -6.21 14.83
N SER A 205 -11.12 -4.90 15.06
CA SER A 205 -10.54 -3.89 14.19
C SER A 205 -9.01 -3.97 14.20
N VAL A 206 -8.36 -3.46 13.15
CA VAL A 206 -6.89 -3.37 13.12
C VAL A 206 -6.37 -2.55 14.30
N THR A 207 -7.09 -1.48 14.70
CA THR A 207 -6.73 -0.63 15.85
C THR A 207 -6.77 -1.42 17.15
N ASP A 208 -7.86 -2.14 17.44
CA ASP A 208 -7.97 -2.97 18.64
C ASP A 208 -6.95 -4.10 18.65
N ALA A 209 -6.69 -4.69 17.49
CA ALA A 209 -5.68 -5.73 17.35
C ALA A 209 -4.26 -5.20 17.60
N CYS A 210 -3.95 -3.92 17.31
CA CYS A 210 -2.68 -3.31 17.69
C CYS A 210 -2.49 -3.33 19.21
N GLU A 211 -3.51 -2.96 19.98
CA GLU A 211 -3.43 -3.00 21.45
C GLU A 211 -3.35 -4.44 21.97
N PHE A 212 -4.15 -5.35 21.44
CA PHE A 212 -4.16 -6.75 21.85
C PHE A 212 -2.82 -7.45 21.61
N PHE A 213 -2.14 -7.16 20.49
CA PHE A 213 -0.89 -7.80 20.11
C PHE A 213 0.36 -6.95 20.35
N LYS A 214 0.30 -5.89 21.15
CA LYS A 214 1.45 -4.97 21.37
C LYS A 214 2.72 -5.66 21.89
N ALA A 215 2.57 -6.77 22.62
CA ALA A 215 3.70 -7.57 23.11
C ALA A 215 4.30 -8.53 22.04
N HIS A 216 3.75 -8.56 20.82
CA HIS A 216 4.14 -9.50 19.77
C HIS A 216 4.75 -8.78 18.55
N PRO A 217 6.07 -8.52 18.51
CA PRO A 217 6.73 -7.68 17.50
C PRO A 217 6.45 -8.10 16.04
N LYS A 218 6.34 -9.41 15.77
CA LYS A 218 6.07 -9.92 14.42
C LYS A 218 4.66 -9.62 13.92
N ILE A 219 3.72 -9.41 14.83
CA ILE A 219 2.32 -9.12 14.52
C ILE A 219 2.12 -7.62 14.51
N ILE A 220 2.53 -6.93 15.59
CA ILE A 220 2.26 -5.50 15.79
C ILE A 220 2.81 -4.64 14.65
N THR A 221 4.06 -4.86 14.20
CA THR A 221 4.65 -4.10 13.09
C THR A 221 3.79 -4.12 11.82
N THR A 222 3.08 -5.23 11.56
CA THR A 222 2.20 -5.34 10.39
C THR A 222 0.87 -4.64 10.62
N LEU A 223 0.33 -4.75 11.83
CA LEU A 223 -0.93 -4.11 12.21
C LEU A 223 -0.78 -2.59 12.25
N GLU A 224 0.33 -2.08 12.79
CA GLU A 224 0.65 -0.65 12.77
C GLU A 224 0.72 -0.13 11.34
N LEU A 225 1.39 -0.85 10.44
CA LEU A 225 1.47 -0.45 9.04
C LEU A 225 0.08 -0.45 8.36
N LEU A 226 -0.82 -1.39 8.70
CA LEU A 226 -2.22 -1.34 8.25
C LEU A 226 -2.95 -0.12 8.82
N ARG A 227 -2.82 0.15 10.13
CA ARG A 227 -3.42 1.32 10.78
C ARG A 227 -2.93 2.62 10.14
N ASP A 228 -1.62 2.76 9.98
CA ASP A 228 -0.97 3.96 9.46
C ASP A 228 -1.24 4.21 7.96
N THR A 229 -1.71 3.19 7.24
CA THR A 229 -2.26 3.36 5.88
C THR A 229 -3.77 3.67 5.87
N GLY A 230 -4.37 4.06 7.00
CA GLY A 230 -5.79 4.42 7.09
C GLY A 230 -6.75 3.24 7.07
N LEU A 231 -6.30 2.05 7.50
CA LEU A 231 -7.12 0.83 7.56
C LEU A 231 -7.42 0.39 9.00
N GLY A 232 -7.27 1.30 9.97
CA GLY A 232 -7.46 1.00 11.40
C GLY A 232 -8.86 0.47 11.75
N TYR A 233 -9.88 0.89 11.04
CA TYR A 233 -11.27 0.51 11.24
C TYR A 233 -11.65 -0.86 10.67
N LEU A 234 -10.87 -1.42 9.75
CA LEU A 234 -11.18 -2.71 9.13
C LEU A 234 -11.01 -3.85 10.14
N SER A 235 -11.91 -4.83 10.11
CA SER A 235 -11.68 -6.05 10.88
C SER A 235 -10.65 -6.96 10.20
N LEU A 236 -9.86 -7.69 11.00
CA LEU A 236 -8.83 -8.60 10.51
C LEU A 236 -9.40 -9.69 9.59
N GLY A 237 -10.62 -10.14 9.91
CA GLY A 237 -11.34 -11.19 9.19
C GLY A 237 -12.31 -10.69 8.13
N GLN A 238 -12.36 -9.39 7.81
CA GLN A 238 -13.28 -8.85 6.82
C GLN A 238 -13.10 -9.55 5.46
N PRO A 239 -14.17 -10.03 4.83
CA PRO A 239 -14.07 -10.66 3.51
C PRO A 239 -13.55 -9.69 2.45
N SER A 240 -12.63 -10.14 1.60
CA SER A 240 -12.09 -9.29 0.52
C SER A 240 -13.13 -8.80 -0.48
N THR A 241 -14.25 -9.50 -0.59
CA THR A 241 -15.37 -9.13 -1.47
C THR A 241 -16.17 -7.92 -0.99
N THR A 242 -16.00 -7.52 0.27
CA THR A 242 -16.66 -6.34 0.87
C THR A 242 -15.76 -5.10 0.91
N LEU A 243 -14.50 -5.25 0.50
CA LEU A 243 -13.54 -4.16 0.48
C LEU A 243 -13.73 -3.25 -0.73
N SER A 244 -13.59 -1.95 -0.53
CA SER A 244 -13.47 -0.98 -1.62
C SER A 244 -12.15 -1.15 -2.38
N GLY A 245 -12.06 -0.59 -3.60
CA GLY A 245 -10.83 -0.62 -4.39
C GLY A 245 -9.65 0.03 -3.67
N GLY A 246 -9.88 1.16 -2.98
CA GLY A 246 -8.84 1.86 -2.22
C GLY A 246 -8.36 1.06 -0.99
N GLU A 247 -9.26 0.40 -0.26
CA GLU A 247 -8.89 -0.50 0.85
C GLU A 247 -8.05 -1.68 0.36
N ALA A 248 -8.49 -2.34 -0.72
CA ALA A 248 -7.75 -3.44 -1.32
C ALA A 248 -6.34 -3.00 -1.76
N GLN A 249 -6.22 -1.82 -2.34
CA GLN A 249 -4.96 -1.24 -2.75
C GLN A 249 -4.02 -0.99 -1.57
N ARG A 250 -4.51 -0.39 -0.48
CA ARG A 250 -3.69 -0.13 0.71
C ARG A 250 -3.24 -1.42 1.41
N ILE A 251 -4.09 -2.44 1.45
CA ILE A 251 -3.70 -3.78 1.93
C ILE A 251 -2.58 -4.35 1.06
N LYS A 252 -2.63 -4.20 -0.28
CA LYS A 252 -1.54 -4.59 -1.18
C LYS A 252 -0.27 -3.81 -0.90
N LEU A 253 -0.37 -2.50 -0.70
CA LEU A 253 0.78 -1.67 -0.34
C LEU A 253 1.50 -2.23 0.89
N VAL A 254 0.76 -2.50 1.97
CA VAL A 254 1.31 -3.10 3.19
C VAL A 254 1.97 -4.46 2.90
N ALA A 255 1.34 -5.31 2.09
CA ALA A 255 1.91 -6.61 1.74
C ALA A 255 3.21 -6.49 0.94
N GLU A 256 3.30 -5.54 -0.01
CA GLU A 256 4.50 -5.33 -0.82
C GLU A 256 5.64 -4.69 0.00
N ILE A 257 5.33 -3.76 0.92
CA ILE A 257 6.31 -3.23 1.88
C ILE A 257 6.93 -4.37 2.70
N ARG A 258 6.12 -5.25 3.26
CA ARG A 258 6.60 -6.41 4.03
C ARG A 258 7.47 -7.36 3.20
N LYS A 259 7.11 -7.60 1.94
CA LYS A 259 7.94 -8.41 1.02
C LYS A 259 9.30 -7.76 0.78
N GLY A 260 9.32 -6.45 0.58
CA GLY A 260 10.54 -5.66 0.42
C GLY A 260 11.47 -5.79 1.63
N GLN A 261 10.95 -5.54 2.82
CA GLN A 261 11.68 -5.68 4.09
C GLN A 261 12.24 -7.10 4.31
N SER A 262 11.43 -8.14 4.03
CA SER A 262 11.87 -9.53 4.14
C SER A 262 13.01 -9.87 3.16
N ARG A 263 12.97 -9.37 1.93
CA ARG A 263 14.03 -9.57 0.94
C ARG A 263 15.33 -8.88 1.34
N THR A 264 15.24 -7.64 1.81
CA THR A 264 16.38 -6.87 2.32
C THR A 264 17.06 -7.60 3.49
N ARG A 265 16.26 -8.03 4.49
CA ARG A 265 16.75 -8.80 5.65
C ARG A 265 17.48 -10.08 5.21
N ASN A 266 16.89 -10.86 4.29
CA ASN A 266 17.47 -12.10 3.79
C ASN A 266 18.74 -11.86 2.97
N ALA A 267 18.86 -10.75 2.24
CA ALA A 267 20.05 -10.37 1.51
C ALA A 267 21.21 -10.04 2.47
N ILE A 268 20.93 -9.25 3.51
CA ILE A 268 21.90 -8.92 4.57
C ILE A 268 22.39 -10.19 5.28
N MET A 269 21.49 -11.09 5.68
CA MET A 269 21.83 -12.35 6.35
C MET A 269 22.72 -13.26 5.47
N LYS A 270 22.61 -13.17 4.15
CA LYS A 270 23.44 -13.92 3.18
C LYS A 270 24.73 -13.21 2.80
N GLY A 271 25.10 -12.13 3.49
CA GLY A 271 26.31 -11.35 3.22
C GLY A 271 26.31 -10.65 1.86
N LYS A 272 25.16 -10.51 1.22
CA LYS A 272 25.04 -9.78 -0.05
C LYS A 272 24.99 -8.28 0.24
N THR A 273 26.15 -7.65 0.24
CA THR A 273 26.30 -6.19 0.25
C THR A 273 26.03 -5.66 -1.15
N GLY A 274 24.78 -5.34 -1.48
CA GLY A 274 24.48 -4.73 -2.77
C GLY A 274 22.98 -4.62 -3.02
N ARG A 275 22.56 -3.48 -3.53
CA ARG A 275 21.25 -3.17 -4.08
C ARG A 275 20.07 -3.61 -3.22
N ASN A 276 19.78 -2.83 -2.19
CA ASN A 276 18.59 -3.04 -1.35
C ASN A 276 17.43 -2.14 -1.76
N ALA A 277 17.62 -1.25 -2.75
CA ALA A 277 16.58 -0.35 -3.23
C ALA A 277 15.51 -1.11 -4.02
N ASN A 278 14.26 -0.78 -3.76
CA ASN A 278 13.11 -1.23 -4.53
C ASN A 278 12.43 -0.03 -5.18
N LEU A 279 11.72 -0.27 -6.29
CA LEU A 279 10.83 0.71 -6.92
C LEU A 279 9.39 0.35 -6.56
N TYR A 280 8.67 1.30 -5.97
CA TYR A 280 7.24 1.19 -5.69
C TYR A 280 6.48 2.07 -6.68
N LEU A 281 5.51 1.50 -7.37
CA LEU A 281 4.62 2.14 -8.32
C LEU A 281 3.20 2.09 -7.76
N ILE A 282 2.63 3.24 -7.44
CA ILE A 282 1.36 3.33 -6.72
C ILE A 282 0.43 4.27 -7.50
N GLU A 283 -0.81 3.85 -7.74
CA GLU A 283 -1.78 4.64 -8.48
C GLU A 283 -2.89 5.12 -7.56
N GLU A 284 -3.01 6.42 -7.39
CA GLU A 284 -4.06 7.12 -6.65
C GLU A 284 -4.37 6.53 -5.25
N PRO A 285 -3.35 6.40 -4.36
CA PRO A 285 -3.53 5.75 -3.07
C PRO A 285 -4.42 6.52 -2.07
N THR A 286 -4.70 7.80 -2.34
CA THR A 286 -5.53 8.64 -1.45
C THR A 286 -7.03 8.51 -1.69
N ILE A 287 -7.45 7.75 -2.70
CA ILE A 287 -8.88 7.59 -3.00
C ILE A 287 -9.64 7.05 -1.78
N GLY A 288 -10.69 7.79 -1.39
CA GLY A 288 -11.58 7.41 -0.28
C GLY A 288 -10.97 7.59 1.11
N LEU A 289 -9.84 8.29 1.24
CA LEU A 289 -9.25 8.63 2.53
C LEU A 289 -9.77 9.97 3.06
N HIS A 290 -9.95 10.03 4.37
CA HIS A 290 -10.08 11.29 5.08
C HIS A 290 -8.71 11.98 5.16
N GLN A 291 -8.70 13.31 5.33
CA GLN A 291 -7.45 14.09 5.33
C GLN A 291 -6.43 13.62 6.39
N SER A 292 -6.89 13.21 7.57
CA SER A 292 -6.02 12.64 8.62
C SER A 292 -5.28 11.38 8.17
N ASP A 293 -5.96 10.53 7.38
CA ASP A 293 -5.38 9.28 6.89
C ASP A 293 -4.43 9.52 5.72
N VAL A 294 -4.68 10.57 4.92
CA VAL A 294 -3.72 11.02 3.89
C VAL A 294 -2.39 11.40 4.52
N VAL A 295 -2.40 12.11 5.66
CA VAL A 295 -1.18 12.48 6.40
C VAL A 295 -0.41 11.22 6.84
N ASN A 296 -1.10 10.23 7.40
CA ASN A 296 -0.47 8.98 7.82
C ASN A 296 0.13 8.22 6.62
N LEU A 297 -0.62 8.13 5.52
CA LEU A 297 -0.14 7.51 4.28
C LEU A 297 1.11 8.21 3.72
N ILE A 298 1.15 9.54 3.74
CA ILE A 298 2.33 10.32 3.34
C ILE A 298 3.53 9.93 4.21
N GLY A 299 3.33 9.79 5.53
CA GLY A 299 4.37 9.30 6.45
C GLY A 299 4.92 7.93 6.04
N VAL A 300 4.06 7.00 5.63
CA VAL A 300 4.46 5.67 5.12
C VAL A 300 5.27 5.79 3.82
N LEU A 301 4.86 6.66 2.88
CA LEU A 301 5.60 6.88 1.64
C LEU A 301 6.99 7.47 1.89
N HIS A 302 7.11 8.42 2.82
CA HIS A 302 8.40 8.99 3.23
C HIS A 302 9.29 7.95 3.93
N ALA A 303 8.73 7.12 4.81
CA ALA A 303 9.48 6.04 5.45
C ALA A 303 10.11 5.08 4.43
N LEU A 304 9.39 4.73 3.36
CA LEU A 304 9.95 3.93 2.26
C LEU A 304 11.13 4.62 1.58
N VAL A 305 11.03 5.92 1.36
CA VAL A 305 12.11 6.70 0.72
C VAL A 305 13.31 6.80 1.67
N ASP A 306 13.10 6.98 2.96
CA ASP A 306 14.15 7.04 3.98
C ASP A 306 14.87 5.69 4.14
N GLU A 307 14.19 4.57 3.91
CA GLU A 307 14.81 3.24 3.79
C GLU A 307 15.64 3.07 2.49
N GLY A 308 15.73 4.09 1.63
CA GLY A 308 16.50 4.09 0.38
C GLY A 308 15.72 3.59 -0.85
N HIS A 309 14.41 3.46 -0.75
CA HIS A 309 13.56 3.04 -1.86
C HIS A 309 13.18 4.23 -2.75
N THR A 310 12.74 3.97 -3.97
CA THR A 310 12.18 4.95 -4.89
C THR A 310 10.67 4.72 -4.97
N VAL A 311 9.91 5.79 -4.79
CA VAL A 311 8.45 5.73 -4.82
C VAL A 311 7.94 6.64 -5.94
N VAL A 312 7.15 6.08 -6.85
CA VAL A 312 6.49 6.81 -7.93
C VAL A 312 4.99 6.66 -7.74
N VAL A 313 4.30 7.78 -7.55
CA VAL A 313 2.87 7.83 -7.26
C VAL A 313 2.15 8.60 -8.36
N ILE A 314 1.08 8.05 -8.91
CA ILE A 314 0.12 8.85 -9.68
C ILE A 314 -0.84 9.46 -8.68
N GLU A 315 -0.92 10.79 -8.61
CA GLU A 315 -1.79 11.47 -7.64
C GLU A 315 -2.30 12.81 -8.14
N HIS A 316 -3.45 13.20 -7.56
CA HIS A 316 -4.10 14.48 -7.74
C HIS A 316 -4.32 15.20 -6.40
N ASN A 317 -4.03 14.53 -5.28
CA ASN A 317 -4.16 15.08 -3.94
C ASN A 317 -3.03 16.09 -3.68
N LEU A 318 -3.42 17.33 -3.36
CA LEU A 318 -2.49 18.45 -3.17
C LEU A 318 -1.49 18.21 -2.03
N SER A 319 -1.91 17.52 -0.94
CA SER A 319 -1.02 17.20 0.18
C SER A 319 0.11 16.27 -0.25
N VAL A 320 -0.19 15.25 -1.07
CA VAL A 320 0.83 14.33 -1.61
C VAL A 320 1.73 15.03 -2.59
N MET A 321 1.17 15.94 -3.42
CA MET A 321 1.94 16.74 -4.38
C MET A 321 2.90 17.69 -3.66
N ALA A 322 2.47 18.35 -2.59
CA ALA A 322 3.30 19.25 -1.78
C ALA A 322 4.47 18.52 -1.10
N GLU A 323 4.27 17.26 -0.71
CA GLU A 323 5.27 16.39 -0.07
C GLU A 323 6.24 15.72 -1.05
N ALA A 324 5.98 15.79 -2.36
CA ALA A 324 6.85 15.18 -3.37
C ALA A 324 8.27 15.79 -3.38
N ASP A 325 9.29 14.96 -3.53
CA ASP A 325 10.65 15.43 -3.81
C ASP A 325 10.80 15.87 -5.27
N PHE A 326 10.01 15.26 -6.15
CA PHE A 326 10.00 15.56 -7.59
C PHE A 326 8.62 15.34 -8.19
N MET A 327 8.25 16.18 -9.13
CA MET A 327 6.97 16.09 -9.85
C MET A 327 7.19 16.00 -11.34
N ILE A 328 6.31 15.27 -12.01
CA ILE A 328 6.23 15.19 -13.46
C ILE A 328 4.77 15.39 -13.84
N ASP A 329 4.47 16.49 -14.52
CA ASP A 329 3.14 16.79 -15.02
C ASP A 329 3.00 16.34 -16.46
N MET A 330 1.95 15.58 -16.75
CA MET A 330 1.67 14.99 -18.06
C MET A 330 0.42 15.62 -18.68
N GLY A 331 0.54 16.01 -19.93
CA GLY A 331 -0.54 16.69 -20.62
C GLY A 331 -0.18 16.98 -22.09
N PRO A 332 -0.63 18.14 -22.63
CA PRO A 332 -1.48 19.16 -21.98
C PRO A 332 -2.95 18.75 -21.81
N GLU A 333 -3.43 17.77 -22.59
CA GLU A 333 -4.81 17.31 -22.61
C GLU A 333 -4.91 15.77 -22.55
N ALA A 334 -6.11 15.26 -22.68
CA ALA A 334 -6.40 13.82 -22.71
C ALA A 334 -6.23 13.23 -24.13
N GLY A 335 -6.03 11.91 -24.19
CA GLY A 335 -6.01 11.15 -25.43
C GLY A 335 -4.89 11.53 -26.39
N PRO A 336 -5.16 11.68 -27.70
CA PRO A 336 -4.11 11.97 -28.69
C PRO A 336 -3.37 13.30 -28.49
N ARG A 337 -3.98 14.26 -27.81
CA ARG A 337 -3.38 15.58 -27.49
C ARG A 337 -2.63 15.57 -26.14
N GLY A 338 -2.62 14.43 -25.44
CA GLY A 338 -1.82 14.20 -24.25
C GLY A 338 -0.49 13.50 -24.56
N GLY A 339 0.03 12.74 -23.60
CA GLY A 339 1.19 11.86 -23.78
C GLY A 339 2.54 12.58 -23.82
N THR A 340 2.61 13.82 -23.37
CA THR A 340 3.85 14.60 -23.26
C THR A 340 4.08 15.10 -21.83
N ILE A 341 5.28 15.57 -21.51
CA ILE A 341 5.59 16.21 -20.23
C ILE A 341 5.38 17.71 -20.39
N THR A 342 4.50 18.30 -19.61
CA THR A 342 4.21 19.74 -19.59
C THR A 342 5.11 20.47 -18.61
N ALA A 343 5.43 19.85 -17.47
CA ALA A 343 6.32 20.39 -16.47
C ALA A 343 7.02 19.26 -15.68
N LYS A 344 8.22 19.55 -15.15
CA LYS A 344 8.94 18.66 -14.23
C LYS A 344 9.88 19.44 -13.32
N GLY A 345 10.04 18.99 -12.09
CA GLY A 345 10.92 19.63 -11.10
C GLY A 345 10.45 19.39 -9.68
N THR A 346 10.95 20.17 -8.73
CA THR A 346 10.39 20.20 -7.38
C THR A 346 9.05 20.94 -7.37
N PRO A 347 8.15 20.72 -6.41
CA PRO A 347 6.86 21.42 -6.35
C PRO A 347 6.97 22.94 -6.43
N GLU A 348 7.99 23.54 -5.82
CA GLU A 348 8.21 24.98 -5.80
C GLU A 348 8.53 25.59 -7.18
N ILE A 349 9.22 24.82 -8.03
CA ILE A 349 9.63 25.26 -9.37
C ILE A 349 8.46 25.18 -10.35
N ASN A 350 7.49 24.31 -10.05
CA ASN A 350 6.41 23.97 -10.97
C ASN A 350 5.12 24.79 -10.74
N LYS A 351 5.24 26.12 -10.56
CA LYS A 351 4.08 27.01 -10.51
C LYS A 351 3.18 26.99 -11.78
N ASN A 352 3.59 26.25 -12.81
CA ASN A 352 2.88 26.13 -14.10
C ASN A 352 2.20 24.77 -14.31
N ILE A 353 2.05 23.94 -13.27
CA ILE A 353 1.36 22.63 -13.41
C ILE A 353 -0.11 22.87 -13.77
N SER A 354 -0.58 22.22 -14.82
CA SER A 354 -1.91 22.41 -15.41
C SER A 354 -3.06 22.17 -14.43
N THR A 355 -2.83 21.32 -13.41
CA THR A 355 -3.78 21.01 -12.32
C THR A 355 -3.77 22.08 -11.21
N ILE A 356 -2.76 22.97 -11.19
CA ILE A 356 -2.52 23.93 -10.10
C ILE A 356 -2.81 25.38 -10.53
N ARG A 357 -3.10 25.62 -11.81
CA ARG A 357 -3.12 26.96 -12.41
C ARG A 357 -4.10 27.96 -11.79
N GLU A 358 -5.10 27.55 -11.05
CA GLU A 358 -6.14 28.48 -10.54
C GLU A 358 -6.31 28.48 -9.00
N GLU A 359 -5.79 27.51 -8.25
CA GLU A 359 -6.15 27.37 -6.82
C GLU A 359 -4.99 27.03 -5.86
N PHE A 360 -3.74 26.89 -6.29
CA PHE A 360 -2.67 26.39 -5.43
C PHE A 360 -1.46 27.35 -5.35
N ASP A 361 -1.35 28.02 -4.20
CA ASP A 361 -0.09 28.58 -3.72
C ASP A 361 0.57 27.59 -2.75
N PRO A 362 1.72 26.98 -3.11
CA PRO A 362 2.40 26.01 -2.24
C PRO A 362 2.74 26.57 -0.85
N ILE A 363 2.96 27.86 -0.73
CA ILE A 363 3.32 28.54 0.52
C ILE A 363 2.07 28.73 1.39
N GLN A 364 0.99 29.25 0.82
CA GLN A 364 -0.28 29.42 1.54
C GLN A 364 -0.87 28.06 1.97
N TYR A 365 -0.78 27.05 1.10
CA TYR A 365 -1.24 25.68 1.42
C TYR A 365 -0.39 25.02 2.51
N HIS A 366 0.92 25.29 2.53
CA HIS A 366 1.81 24.84 3.59
C HIS A 366 1.37 25.36 4.96
N ASP A 367 1.10 26.65 5.06
CA ASP A 367 0.67 27.30 6.30
C ASP A 367 -0.72 26.83 6.76
N GLU A 368 -1.66 26.65 5.84
CA GLU A 368 -2.99 26.10 6.12
C GLU A 368 -2.91 24.64 6.61
N LEU A 369 -2.03 23.83 6.00
CA LEU A 369 -1.83 22.44 6.40
C LEU A 369 -1.19 22.32 7.78
N LEU A 370 -0.20 23.13 8.09
CA LEU A 370 0.42 23.18 9.42
C LEU A 370 -0.58 23.61 10.49
N THR A 371 -1.45 24.57 10.20
CA THR A 371 -2.51 25.01 11.10
C THR A 371 -3.50 23.88 11.38
N ARG A 372 -3.99 23.19 10.33
CA ARG A 372 -4.90 22.04 10.48
C ARG A 372 -4.25 20.85 11.21
N LEU A 373 -2.96 20.60 10.99
CA LEU A 373 -2.24 19.55 11.71
C LEU A 373 -2.10 19.87 13.21
N ALA A 374 -1.88 21.12 13.56
CA ALA A 374 -1.86 21.56 14.94
C ALA A 374 -3.23 21.40 15.62
N GLU A 375 -4.33 21.73 14.93
CA GLU A 375 -5.70 21.54 15.40
C GLU A 375 -6.04 20.05 15.62
N ILE A 376 -5.70 19.16 14.66
CA ILE A 376 -5.89 17.71 14.79
C ILE A 376 -5.09 17.14 15.95
N LYS A 377 -3.87 17.64 16.18
CA LYS A 377 -3.04 17.20 17.30
C LYS A 377 -3.62 17.64 18.64
N ALA A 378 -4.10 18.87 18.73
CA ALA A 378 -4.77 19.39 19.91
C ALA A 378 -6.05 18.58 20.24
N GLN A 379 -6.89 18.27 19.25
CA GLN A 379 -8.08 17.44 19.44
C GLN A 379 -7.75 16.01 19.89
N LYS A 380 -6.65 15.41 19.38
CA LYS A 380 -6.19 14.09 19.84
C LYS A 380 -5.66 14.11 21.29
N ASP A 381 -5.04 15.19 21.68
CA ASP A 381 -4.53 15.36 23.05
C ASP A 381 -5.69 15.63 24.04
N GLU A 382 -6.73 16.36 23.63
CA GLU A 382 -7.97 16.54 24.40
C GLU A 382 -8.72 15.22 24.60
N LEU A 383 -8.92 14.42 23.55
CA LEU A 383 -9.56 13.11 23.63
C LEU A 383 -8.81 12.13 24.55
N LYS A 384 -7.48 12.19 24.57
CA LYS A 384 -6.67 11.37 25.50
C LYS A 384 -6.85 11.77 26.96
N THR A 385 -7.01 13.06 27.22
CA THR A 385 -7.23 13.55 28.60
C THR A 385 -8.64 13.25 29.11
N GLU A 386 -9.63 13.11 28.22
CA GLU A 386 -11.00 12.69 28.58
C GLU A 386 -11.09 11.16 28.80
N GLU A 387 -10.26 10.34 28.15
CA GLU A 387 -10.20 8.89 28.38
C GLU A 387 -9.43 8.52 29.67
N ASP A 388 -8.55 9.40 30.16
CA ASP A 388 -7.76 9.18 31.39
C ASP A 388 -8.42 9.77 32.65
N SER A 389 -9.58 10.42 32.55
CA SER A 389 -10.38 11.00 33.66
C SER A 389 -11.66 10.21 33.90
#